data_5a97a5b354756f09155c287fd7dc4568
#
_entry.id   5a97a5b354756f09155c287fd7dc4568
#
_cell.length_a   1.000
_cell.length_b   1.000
_cell.length_c   1.000
_cell.angle_alpha   90.00
_cell.angle_beta   90.00
_cell.angle_gamma   90.00
#
_symmetry.space_group_name_H-M   'P 1'
#
loop_
_entity.id
_entity.type
_entity.pdbx_description
1 polymer ?
#
loop_
_entity_poly.entity_id
_entity_poly.type
_entity_poly.pdbx_seq_one_letter_code
_entity_poly.pdbx_strand_id
1 'polypeptide(L)'
;MEQSPPRIAYLDCPTGIAGDMCLGALLDAGLPLSVLEMQLAQLGLTEEYQLEVKTVHRQSQAATEVSVQLQPHPPHHSHHGRHLPEIEALIRSTGLSARVIDWSLAIFRRLADAEAAVHGVTPDQVHFHEVGATDALVDIVGTCIGLDWLGVTQLYCSALPVGGGMVKAAHGRLPVPAPAVLRLLAQKQVPIYSNGIERELVTPTGGAIATTLATGFGAPPPMTLTAIGQGAGHRDLPIANILRLWLGHGSAPAHTHHHVSQTKSAAAAAHHSPVPRDSAGEPADEAVIELQTQVDDMTPQAVGYLYERLFAVGALDVFAHSVGMKKNRPGLLLTVICRPQQSRQCRRVLFQETPTLGIRSTQQQRQYLYREQVPVDTPYGNIQIKIARVRPGGAILNLHPEYEDCARCAREQGVPWKQVYQGAITQAVNQLG
;
A
#
# COMPACT_ATOMS: atom_id res chain seq x y z
N MET A 1 21.67 -16.30 -12.28
CA MET A 1 20.72 -16.61 -11.18
C MET A 1 19.62 -15.57 -11.27
N GLU A 2 18.48 -15.93 -11.87
CA GLU A 2 17.29 -15.07 -11.84
C GLU A 2 16.85 -14.93 -10.38
N GLN A 3 16.92 -13.72 -9.86
CA GLN A 3 16.37 -13.42 -8.55
C GLN A 3 14.84 -13.55 -8.66
N SER A 4 14.26 -14.47 -7.91
CA SER A 4 12.81 -14.55 -7.79
C SER A 4 12.25 -13.17 -7.42
N PRO A 5 11.12 -12.75 -8.01
CA PRO A 5 10.55 -11.43 -7.73
C PRO A 5 10.30 -11.26 -6.23
N PRO A 6 10.50 -10.06 -5.68
CA PRO A 6 10.34 -9.81 -4.26
C PRO A 6 8.91 -10.18 -3.81
N ARG A 7 8.80 -10.91 -2.71
CA ARG A 7 7.51 -11.22 -2.11
C ARG A 7 7.06 -10.04 -1.27
N ILE A 8 6.00 -9.40 -1.72
CA ILE A 8 5.44 -8.18 -1.12
C ILE A 8 4.27 -8.54 -0.22
N ALA A 9 4.22 -7.91 0.95
CA ALA A 9 3.05 -7.87 1.81
C ALA A 9 2.52 -6.44 1.91
N TYR A 10 1.19 -6.28 1.95
CA TYR A 10 0.52 -5.01 2.19
C TYR A 10 -0.50 -5.17 3.30
N LEU A 11 -0.35 -4.36 4.36
CA LEU A 11 -1.30 -4.25 5.46
C LEU A 11 -2.35 -3.21 5.10
N ASP A 12 -3.55 -3.65 4.86
CA ASP A 12 -4.71 -2.79 4.62
C ASP A 12 -5.52 -2.69 5.91
N CYS A 13 -5.50 -1.50 6.51
CA CYS A 13 -5.92 -1.24 7.88
C CYS A 13 -7.12 -0.28 7.98
N PRO A 14 -8.29 -0.57 7.38
CA PRO A 14 -9.44 0.36 7.38
C PRO A 14 -10.00 0.66 8.76
N THR A 15 -9.76 -0.23 9.72
CA THR A 15 -10.15 -0.09 11.14
C THR A 15 -8.97 -0.04 12.08
N GLY A 16 -7.77 0.23 11.53
CA GLY A 16 -6.55 0.31 12.32
C GLY A 16 -5.75 -0.98 12.35
N ILE A 17 -4.86 -1.10 13.34
CA ILE A 17 -3.91 -2.21 13.47
C ILE A 17 -3.61 -2.50 14.94
N ALA A 18 -3.62 -3.78 15.27
CA ALA A 18 -3.20 -4.33 16.56
C ALA A 18 -2.40 -5.63 16.34
N GLY A 19 -1.66 -6.06 17.34
CA GLY A 19 -0.78 -7.22 17.18
C GLY A 19 -1.55 -8.52 16.94
N ASP A 20 -2.62 -8.75 17.69
CA ASP A 20 -3.56 -9.87 17.53
C ASP A 20 -4.18 -9.91 16.11
N MET A 21 -4.53 -8.75 15.54
CA MET A 21 -5.03 -8.66 14.17
C MET A 21 -3.95 -9.03 13.14
N CYS A 22 -2.68 -8.67 13.39
CA CYS A 22 -1.56 -9.09 12.54
C CYS A 22 -1.39 -10.61 12.58
N LEU A 23 -1.41 -11.23 13.77
CA LEU A 23 -1.34 -12.69 13.91
C LEU A 23 -2.50 -13.40 13.21
N GLY A 24 -3.73 -12.91 13.42
CA GLY A 24 -4.92 -13.45 12.77
C GLY A 24 -4.82 -13.41 11.25
N ALA A 25 -4.37 -12.29 10.69
CA ALA A 25 -4.18 -12.14 9.26
C ALA A 25 -3.09 -13.05 8.68
N LEU A 26 -2.01 -13.29 9.42
CA LEU A 26 -0.93 -14.19 9.01
C LEU A 26 -1.37 -15.65 9.00
N LEU A 27 -2.11 -16.09 10.03
CA LEU A 27 -2.69 -17.43 10.09
C LEU A 27 -3.70 -17.66 8.95
N ASP A 28 -4.58 -16.70 8.72
CA ASP A 28 -5.57 -16.74 7.64
C ASP A 28 -4.91 -16.74 6.25
N ALA A 29 -3.75 -16.08 6.10
CA ALA A 29 -2.95 -16.09 4.88
C ALA A 29 -2.16 -17.37 4.64
N GLY A 30 -2.23 -18.35 5.54
CA GLY A 30 -1.67 -19.68 5.38
C GLY A 30 -0.46 -20.02 6.26
N LEU A 31 -0.12 -19.20 7.26
CA LEU A 31 0.83 -19.60 8.31
C LEU A 31 0.21 -20.74 9.14
N PRO A 32 0.83 -21.94 9.23
CA PRO A 32 0.30 -22.99 10.08
C PRO A 32 0.42 -22.63 11.57
N LEU A 33 -0.66 -22.81 12.35
CA LEU A 33 -0.64 -22.54 13.81
C LEU A 33 0.46 -23.32 14.50
N SER A 34 0.67 -24.59 14.14
CA SER A 34 1.71 -25.43 14.73
C SER A 34 3.14 -24.90 14.52
N VAL A 35 3.39 -24.22 13.37
CA VAL A 35 4.68 -23.57 13.13
C VAL A 35 4.85 -22.35 14.02
N LEU A 36 3.79 -21.54 14.17
CA LEU A 36 3.78 -20.37 15.03
C LEU A 36 4.05 -20.79 16.50
N GLU A 37 3.29 -21.76 17.01
CA GLU A 37 3.42 -22.26 18.38
C GLU A 37 4.82 -22.86 18.65
N MET A 38 5.35 -23.69 17.73
CA MET A 38 6.66 -24.28 17.85
C MET A 38 7.78 -23.23 17.92
N GLN A 39 7.67 -22.18 17.12
CA GLN A 39 8.68 -21.12 17.13
C GLN A 39 8.53 -20.19 18.33
N LEU A 40 7.32 -19.83 18.74
CA LEU A 40 7.06 -19.05 19.94
C LEU A 40 7.48 -19.77 21.23
N ALA A 41 7.40 -21.11 21.27
CA ALA A 41 7.86 -21.90 22.40
C ALA A 41 9.34 -21.69 22.73
N GLN A 42 10.15 -21.26 21.75
CA GLN A 42 11.58 -20.95 21.99
C GLN A 42 11.78 -19.72 22.88
N LEU A 43 10.76 -18.90 23.09
CA LEU A 43 10.80 -17.82 24.09
C LEU A 43 10.78 -18.34 25.54
N GLY A 44 10.45 -19.63 25.76
CA GLY A 44 10.36 -20.20 27.11
C GLY A 44 9.17 -19.71 27.94
N LEU A 45 8.14 -19.17 27.28
CA LEU A 45 6.95 -18.55 27.91
C LEU A 45 5.68 -19.40 27.80
N THR A 46 5.80 -20.67 27.40
CA THR A 46 4.65 -21.55 27.11
C THR A 46 3.73 -21.81 28.29
N GLU A 47 4.24 -21.64 29.53
CA GLU A 47 3.42 -21.75 30.74
C GLU A 47 2.70 -20.43 31.09
N GLU A 48 3.07 -19.31 30.47
CA GLU A 48 2.50 -17.99 30.77
C GLU A 48 1.26 -17.69 29.93
N TYR A 49 1.08 -18.35 28.77
CA TYR A 49 -0.02 -18.06 27.86
C TYR A 49 -0.50 -19.30 27.09
N GLN A 50 -1.69 -19.16 26.50
CA GLN A 50 -2.24 -20.09 25.51
C GLN A 50 -2.78 -19.28 24.33
N LEU A 51 -2.50 -19.73 23.09
CA LEU A 51 -3.11 -19.16 21.91
C LEU A 51 -4.50 -19.75 21.68
N GLU A 52 -5.49 -18.90 21.56
CA GLU A 52 -6.81 -19.28 21.11
C GLU A 52 -7.05 -18.68 19.72
N VAL A 53 -7.36 -19.54 18.75
CA VAL A 53 -7.59 -19.14 17.36
C VAL A 53 -9.00 -19.54 16.97
N LYS A 54 -9.79 -18.58 16.48
CA LYS A 54 -11.20 -18.78 16.11
C LYS A 54 -11.49 -18.12 14.77
N THR A 55 -12.34 -18.75 13.98
CA THR A 55 -13.01 -18.05 12.87
C THR A 55 -14.22 -17.30 13.41
N VAL A 56 -14.24 -16.01 13.19
CA VAL A 56 -15.31 -15.10 13.63
C VAL A 56 -15.89 -14.34 12.44
N HIS A 57 -17.05 -13.71 12.65
CA HIS A 57 -17.66 -12.84 11.66
C HIS A 57 -17.70 -11.40 12.18
N ARG A 58 -17.23 -10.46 11.34
CA ARG A 58 -17.33 -9.02 11.58
C ARG A 58 -18.09 -8.38 10.42
N GLN A 59 -19.28 -7.83 10.68
CA GLN A 59 -20.18 -7.32 9.63
C GLN A 59 -20.35 -8.31 8.46
N SER A 60 -20.65 -9.58 8.79
CA SER A 60 -20.82 -10.69 7.85
C SER A 60 -19.58 -11.14 7.08
N GLN A 61 -18.40 -10.60 7.36
CA GLN A 61 -17.13 -11.04 6.79
C GLN A 61 -16.46 -12.03 7.75
N ALA A 62 -16.06 -13.20 7.24
CA ALA A 62 -15.29 -14.17 8.01
C ALA A 62 -13.86 -13.67 8.18
N ALA A 63 -13.28 -13.85 9.37
CA ALA A 63 -11.91 -13.48 9.67
C ALA A 63 -11.38 -14.34 10.82
N THR A 64 -10.06 -14.42 10.94
CA THR A 64 -9.38 -15.17 12.02
C THR A 64 -9.09 -14.24 13.19
N GLU A 65 -9.66 -14.55 14.34
CA GLU A 65 -9.38 -13.91 15.62
C GLU A 65 -8.35 -14.73 16.38
N VAL A 66 -7.30 -14.05 16.88
CA VAL A 66 -6.29 -14.64 17.76
C VAL A 66 -6.36 -13.96 19.10
N SER A 67 -6.39 -14.74 20.17
CA SER A 67 -6.34 -14.27 21.55
C SER A 67 -5.17 -14.91 22.29
N VAL A 68 -4.35 -14.10 22.91
CA VAL A 68 -3.31 -14.55 23.83
C VAL A 68 -3.91 -14.61 25.25
N GLN A 69 -4.31 -15.81 25.67
CA GLN A 69 -4.89 -16.02 26.99
C GLN A 69 -3.79 -16.21 28.01
N LEU A 70 -3.60 -15.22 28.90
CA LEU A 70 -2.63 -15.32 29.97
C LEU A 70 -3.07 -16.35 31.02
N GLN A 71 -2.18 -17.24 31.40
CA GLN A 71 -2.43 -18.25 32.43
C GLN A 71 -2.24 -17.64 33.83
N PRO A 72 -3.11 -17.98 34.79
CA PRO A 72 -2.94 -17.53 36.18
C PRO A 72 -1.69 -18.18 36.80
N HIS A 73 -0.69 -17.37 37.13
CA HIS A 73 0.49 -17.84 37.85
C HIS A 73 0.30 -17.87 39.36
N PRO A 74 1.04 -18.78 40.09
CA PRO A 74 1.12 -18.73 41.52
C PRO A 74 1.68 -17.37 42.02
N PRO A 75 1.29 -16.90 43.21
CA PRO A 75 1.51 -15.53 43.71
C PRO A 75 2.99 -15.09 43.91
N HIS A 76 3.97 -15.86 43.47
CA HIS A 76 5.40 -15.55 43.65
C HIS A 76 6.09 -14.95 42.42
N HIS A 77 5.44 -14.87 41.27
CA HIS A 77 5.92 -14.12 40.11
C HIS A 77 4.97 -12.98 39.84
N SER A 78 5.31 -11.81 40.41
CA SER A 78 4.57 -10.57 40.09
C SER A 78 4.61 -10.33 38.58
N HIS A 79 3.43 -10.15 37.97
CA HIS A 79 3.30 -9.62 36.60
C HIS A 79 3.76 -8.14 36.53
N HIS A 80 5.03 -7.91 36.89
CA HIS A 80 5.67 -6.63 36.60
C HIS A 80 6.10 -6.69 35.12
N GLY A 81 5.67 -5.71 34.33
CA GLY A 81 6.12 -5.61 32.94
C GLY A 81 7.64 -5.71 32.86
N ARG A 82 8.14 -6.30 31.80
CA ARG A 82 9.59 -6.45 31.55
C ARG A 82 10.21 -5.13 31.10
N HIS A 83 11.47 -4.92 31.44
CA HIS A 83 12.29 -3.84 30.87
C HIS A 83 12.87 -4.23 29.52
N LEU A 84 13.20 -3.25 28.68
CA LEU A 84 13.76 -3.49 27.35
C LEU A 84 14.97 -4.43 27.37
N PRO A 85 15.98 -4.29 28.25
CA PRO A 85 17.11 -5.20 28.29
C PRO A 85 16.73 -6.66 28.56
N GLU A 86 15.69 -6.91 29.36
CA GLU A 86 15.20 -8.27 29.68
C GLU A 86 14.52 -8.89 28.43
N ILE A 87 13.72 -8.09 27.71
CA ILE A 87 13.09 -8.50 26.46
C ILE A 87 14.14 -8.81 25.39
N GLU A 88 15.16 -7.96 25.27
CA GLU A 88 16.26 -8.19 24.33
C GLU A 88 17.04 -9.45 24.64
N ALA A 89 17.35 -9.68 25.90
CA ALA A 89 18.06 -10.89 26.35
C ALA A 89 17.21 -12.14 26.02
N LEU A 90 15.91 -12.10 26.29
CA LEU A 90 14.99 -13.20 26.01
C LEU A 90 14.97 -13.53 24.52
N ILE A 91 14.75 -12.53 23.66
CA ILE A 91 14.69 -12.73 22.20
C ILE A 91 16.02 -13.23 21.65
N ARG A 92 17.16 -12.70 22.12
CA ARG A 92 18.50 -13.11 21.68
C ARG A 92 18.87 -14.53 22.12
N SER A 93 18.28 -15.05 23.19
CA SER A 93 18.53 -16.41 23.68
C SER A 93 17.83 -17.49 22.89
N THR A 94 16.89 -17.11 21.96
CA THR A 94 16.14 -18.05 21.13
C THR A 94 16.99 -18.58 19.95
N GLY A 95 16.59 -19.72 19.39
CA GLY A 95 17.12 -20.23 18.12
C GLY A 95 16.31 -19.76 16.88
N LEU A 96 15.55 -18.67 17.00
CA LEU A 96 14.79 -18.09 15.87
C LEU A 96 15.73 -17.60 14.78
N SER A 97 15.21 -17.41 13.56
CA SER A 97 16.00 -16.88 12.46
C SER A 97 16.57 -15.49 12.80
N ALA A 98 17.75 -15.17 12.30
CA ALA A 98 18.37 -13.85 12.52
C ALA A 98 17.43 -12.70 12.15
N ARG A 99 16.66 -12.87 11.07
CA ARG A 99 15.68 -11.87 10.62
C ARG A 99 14.57 -11.66 11.64
N VAL A 100 14.00 -12.73 12.19
CA VAL A 100 12.94 -12.64 13.21
C VAL A 100 13.49 -11.94 14.47
N ILE A 101 14.69 -12.30 14.91
CA ILE A 101 15.37 -11.66 16.04
C ILE A 101 15.56 -10.16 15.76
N ASP A 102 16.15 -9.79 14.62
CA ASP A 102 16.44 -8.39 14.29
C ASP A 102 15.16 -7.55 14.16
N TRP A 103 14.12 -8.08 13.53
CA TRP A 103 12.84 -7.39 13.40
C TRP A 103 12.16 -7.20 14.75
N SER A 104 12.11 -8.24 15.58
CA SER A 104 11.50 -8.17 16.92
C SER A 104 12.20 -7.14 17.79
N LEU A 105 13.54 -7.19 17.84
CA LEU A 105 14.34 -6.21 18.59
C LEU A 105 14.13 -4.78 18.08
N ALA A 106 14.07 -4.59 16.77
CA ALA A 106 13.83 -3.26 16.17
C ALA A 106 12.45 -2.70 16.56
N ILE A 107 11.41 -3.56 16.63
CA ILE A 107 10.07 -3.16 17.05
C ILE A 107 10.06 -2.76 18.52
N PHE A 108 10.64 -3.58 19.42
CA PHE A 108 10.68 -3.27 20.84
C PHE A 108 11.50 -2.02 21.16
N ARG A 109 12.62 -1.78 20.48
CA ARG A 109 13.42 -0.55 20.64
C ARG A 109 12.63 0.67 20.22
N ARG A 110 11.95 0.62 19.07
CA ARG A 110 11.11 1.73 18.58
C ARG A 110 9.98 2.04 19.55
N LEU A 111 9.39 1.02 20.13
CA LEU A 111 8.34 1.16 21.13
C LEU A 111 8.89 1.78 22.42
N ALA A 112 10.07 1.31 22.89
CA ALA A 112 10.75 1.89 24.03
C ALA A 112 11.11 3.36 23.82
N ASP A 113 11.60 3.74 22.64
CA ASP A 113 11.90 5.13 22.29
C ASP A 113 10.64 6.01 22.34
N ALA A 114 9.49 5.50 21.88
CA ALA A 114 8.24 6.24 21.90
C ALA A 114 7.71 6.43 23.32
N GLU A 115 7.73 5.38 24.14
CA GLU A 115 7.30 5.42 25.55
C GLU A 115 8.26 6.28 26.38
N ALA A 116 9.58 6.14 26.19
CA ALA A 116 10.60 6.95 26.87
C ALA A 116 10.37 8.45 26.64
N ALA A 117 10.06 8.82 25.39
CA ALA A 117 9.77 10.22 25.04
C ALA A 117 8.45 10.76 25.66
N VAL A 118 7.50 9.87 25.96
CA VAL A 118 6.26 10.23 26.67
C VAL A 118 6.50 10.42 28.16
N HIS A 119 7.31 9.55 28.75
CA HIS A 119 7.56 9.53 30.20
C HIS A 119 8.75 10.39 30.64
N GLY A 120 9.54 10.90 29.69
CA GLY A 120 10.72 11.70 30.01
C GLY A 120 11.86 10.92 30.66
N VAL A 121 11.99 9.62 30.31
CA VAL A 121 13.02 8.70 30.80
C VAL A 121 13.89 8.19 29.64
N THR A 122 14.94 7.43 29.93
CA THR A 122 15.70 6.74 28.89
C THR A 122 15.01 5.44 28.45
N PRO A 123 15.21 4.95 27.21
CA PRO A 123 14.58 3.72 26.73
C PRO A 123 14.81 2.50 27.61
N ASP A 124 16.01 2.36 28.21
CA ASP A 124 16.34 1.26 29.11
C ASP A 124 15.61 1.30 30.46
N GLN A 125 15.11 2.48 30.84
CA GLN A 125 14.34 2.70 32.06
C GLN A 125 12.84 2.57 31.86
N VAL A 126 12.39 2.41 30.60
CA VAL A 126 10.98 2.20 30.30
C VAL A 126 10.51 0.91 30.94
N HIS A 127 9.51 1.04 31.78
CA HIS A 127 8.78 -0.10 32.30
C HIS A 127 7.54 -0.30 31.44
N PHE A 128 7.53 -1.35 30.66
CA PHE A 128 6.40 -1.69 29.80
C PHE A 128 5.25 -2.27 30.61
N HIS A 129 4.31 -1.46 31.07
CA HIS A 129 3.16 -1.90 31.86
C HIS A 129 2.13 -2.68 31.04
N GLU A 130 1.98 -2.33 29.77
CA GLU A 130 1.02 -2.95 28.84
C GLU A 130 1.74 -3.72 27.73
N VAL A 131 2.88 -3.24 27.27
CA VAL A 131 3.59 -3.76 26.08
C VAL A 131 4.76 -4.68 26.43
N GLY A 132 5.16 -4.77 27.69
CA GLY A 132 6.12 -5.75 28.20
C GLY A 132 5.45 -7.02 28.72
N ALA A 133 4.14 -7.08 28.67
CA ALA A 133 3.39 -8.27 29.00
C ALA A 133 3.59 -9.36 27.93
N THR A 134 3.35 -10.59 28.31
CA THR A 134 3.57 -11.77 27.46
C THR A 134 2.77 -11.74 26.18
N ASP A 135 1.57 -11.15 26.19
CA ASP A 135 0.72 -10.94 25.00
C ASP A 135 1.42 -10.11 23.93
N ALA A 136 2.02 -8.97 24.29
CA ALA A 136 2.75 -8.14 23.34
C ALA A 136 4.03 -8.81 22.78
N LEU A 137 4.71 -9.62 23.59
CA LEU A 137 5.83 -10.44 23.13
C LEU A 137 5.38 -11.45 22.08
N VAL A 138 4.29 -12.16 22.35
CA VAL A 138 3.69 -13.13 21.42
C VAL A 138 3.25 -12.45 20.14
N ASP A 139 2.58 -11.31 20.22
CA ASP A 139 2.08 -10.54 19.07
C ASP A 139 3.24 -10.07 18.19
N ILE A 140 4.28 -9.46 18.77
CA ILE A 140 5.40 -8.89 18.01
C ILE A 140 6.26 -10.00 17.41
N VAL A 141 6.73 -10.94 18.24
CA VAL A 141 7.61 -12.01 17.76
C VAL A 141 6.86 -12.93 16.81
N GLY A 142 5.61 -13.26 17.12
CA GLY A 142 4.75 -14.07 16.25
C GLY A 142 4.48 -13.42 14.89
N THR A 143 4.27 -12.10 14.86
CA THR A 143 4.14 -11.35 13.58
C THR A 143 5.44 -11.45 12.76
N CYS A 144 6.61 -11.29 13.40
CA CYS A 144 7.90 -11.42 12.72
C CYS A 144 8.12 -12.85 12.19
N ILE A 145 7.78 -13.87 12.99
CA ILE A 145 7.81 -15.29 12.58
C ILE A 145 6.93 -15.51 11.34
N GLY A 146 5.69 -15.03 11.38
CA GLY A 146 4.76 -15.22 10.28
C GLY A 146 5.20 -14.56 8.99
N LEU A 147 5.69 -13.33 9.05
CA LEU A 147 6.23 -12.61 7.89
C LEU A 147 7.48 -13.30 7.31
N ASP A 148 8.37 -13.80 8.15
CA ASP A 148 9.57 -14.54 7.73
C ASP A 148 9.21 -15.88 7.10
N TRP A 149 8.30 -16.63 7.73
CA TRP A 149 7.83 -17.92 7.20
C TRP A 149 7.13 -17.77 5.85
N LEU A 150 6.30 -16.73 5.69
CA LEU A 150 5.66 -16.41 4.41
C LEU A 150 6.66 -15.83 3.38
N GLY A 151 7.94 -15.66 3.72
CA GLY A 151 8.98 -15.19 2.82
C GLY A 151 8.81 -13.73 2.39
N VAL A 152 8.16 -12.90 3.20
CA VAL A 152 7.95 -11.48 2.92
C VAL A 152 9.29 -10.75 2.91
N THR A 153 9.61 -10.08 1.79
CA THR A 153 10.84 -9.29 1.65
C THR A 153 10.60 -7.79 1.76
N GLN A 154 9.38 -7.35 1.44
CA GLN A 154 8.96 -5.96 1.51
C GLN A 154 7.56 -5.88 2.11
N LEU A 155 7.40 -5.05 3.14
CA LEU A 155 6.11 -4.77 3.77
C LEU A 155 5.70 -3.33 3.49
N TYR A 156 4.45 -3.14 3.08
CA TYR A 156 3.81 -1.83 2.93
C TYR A 156 2.56 -1.77 3.81
N CYS A 157 2.13 -0.56 4.15
CA CYS A 157 0.94 -0.37 4.98
C CYS A 157 0.08 0.77 4.42
N SER A 158 -1.22 0.65 4.55
CA SER A 158 -2.15 1.73 4.21
C SER A 158 -1.94 2.97 5.11
N ALA A 159 -2.56 4.10 4.76
CA ALA A 159 -2.80 5.15 5.74
C ALA A 159 -3.57 4.56 6.94
N LEU A 160 -3.32 5.09 8.14
CA LEU A 160 -3.88 4.54 9.38
C LEU A 160 -5.01 5.44 9.94
N PRO A 161 -6.21 4.87 10.21
CA PRO A 161 -7.24 5.57 10.97
C PRO A 161 -6.83 5.59 12.45
N VAL A 162 -6.72 6.76 13.02
CA VAL A 162 -6.22 6.88 14.42
C VAL A 162 -7.28 6.72 15.49
N GLY A 163 -8.56 6.74 15.11
CA GLY A 163 -9.66 6.66 16.06
C GLY A 163 -9.88 7.96 16.83
N GLY A 164 -10.54 7.87 17.99
CA GLY A 164 -10.86 9.02 18.85
C GLY A 164 -11.35 8.60 20.23
N GLY A 165 -11.74 9.59 21.04
CA GLY A 165 -12.26 9.35 22.39
C GLY A 165 -11.17 9.16 23.44
N MET A 166 -11.43 8.30 24.43
CA MET A 166 -10.54 8.04 25.57
C MET A 166 -10.39 6.53 25.80
N VAL A 167 -9.16 6.08 26.09
CA VAL A 167 -8.86 4.70 26.48
C VAL A 167 -8.45 4.65 27.95
N LYS A 168 -8.77 3.57 28.63
CA LYS A 168 -8.28 3.28 29.98
C LYS A 168 -6.98 2.50 29.86
N ALA A 169 -5.91 3.08 30.38
CA ALA A 169 -4.57 2.53 30.37
C ALA A 169 -4.07 2.37 31.81
N ALA A 170 -2.91 1.73 32.01
CA ALA A 170 -2.27 1.56 33.32
C ALA A 170 -2.04 2.92 34.04
N HIS A 171 -1.79 3.98 33.27
CA HIS A 171 -1.58 5.35 33.76
C HIS A 171 -2.86 6.19 33.87
N GLY A 172 -4.03 5.58 33.79
CA GLY A 172 -5.31 6.26 33.86
C GLY A 172 -6.03 6.36 32.50
N ARG A 173 -6.83 7.41 32.29
CA ARG A 173 -7.53 7.64 31.03
C ARG A 173 -6.66 8.49 30.12
N LEU A 174 -6.35 7.95 28.93
CA LEU A 174 -5.57 8.63 27.92
C LEU A 174 -6.44 8.99 26.70
N PRO A 175 -6.15 10.12 26.05
CA PRO A 175 -6.80 10.45 24.78
C PRO A 175 -6.36 9.47 23.68
N VAL A 176 -7.24 9.20 22.74
CA VAL A 176 -6.96 8.40 21.53
C VAL A 176 -6.71 9.33 20.35
N PRO A 177 -5.61 9.12 19.61
CA PRO A 177 -4.55 8.14 19.76
C PRO A 177 -3.71 8.35 21.03
N ALA A 178 -3.26 7.22 21.63
CA ALA A 178 -2.37 7.30 22.80
C ALA A 178 -1.07 8.05 22.45
N PRO A 179 -0.47 8.78 23.43
CA PRO A 179 0.71 9.61 23.16
C PRO A 179 1.89 8.86 22.53
N ALA A 180 2.16 7.62 22.94
CA ALA A 180 3.19 6.78 22.33
C ALA A 180 2.88 6.43 20.87
N VAL A 181 1.61 6.14 20.56
CA VAL A 181 1.18 5.90 19.18
C VAL A 181 1.43 7.12 18.30
N LEU A 182 1.08 8.31 18.76
CA LEU A 182 1.36 9.55 18.01
C LEU A 182 2.86 9.76 17.76
N ARG A 183 3.72 9.41 18.73
CA ARG A 183 5.18 9.45 18.56
C ARG A 183 5.66 8.48 17.49
N LEU A 184 5.19 7.24 17.51
CA LEU A 184 5.51 6.22 16.51
C LEU A 184 5.14 6.69 15.10
N LEU A 185 3.91 7.19 14.93
CA LEU A 185 3.39 7.65 13.63
C LEU A 185 4.15 8.87 13.12
N ALA A 186 4.46 9.85 14.00
CA ALA A 186 5.20 11.05 13.64
C ALA A 186 6.64 10.75 13.20
N GLN A 187 7.36 9.86 13.89
CA GLN A 187 8.73 9.48 13.55
C GLN A 187 8.86 8.89 12.14
N LYS A 188 7.83 8.20 11.66
CA LYS A 188 7.80 7.59 10.31
C LYS A 188 6.98 8.39 9.31
N GLN A 189 6.47 9.56 9.69
CA GLN A 189 5.61 10.40 8.84
C GLN A 189 4.44 9.62 8.23
N VAL A 190 3.82 8.73 9.04
CA VAL A 190 2.71 7.90 8.60
C VAL A 190 1.51 8.77 8.23
N PRO A 191 0.92 8.61 7.03
CA PRO A 191 -0.32 9.29 6.70
C PRO A 191 -1.46 8.77 7.58
N ILE A 192 -2.11 9.67 8.29
CA ILE A 192 -3.20 9.34 9.22
C ILE A 192 -4.50 10.04 8.81
N TYR A 193 -5.63 9.44 9.21
CA TYR A 193 -6.95 10.03 8.99
C TYR A 193 -7.92 9.63 10.11
N SER A 194 -9.08 10.28 10.16
CA SER A 194 -10.19 9.87 11.01
C SER A 194 -11.28 9.22 10.17
N ASN A 195 -11.75 8.06 10.61
CA ASN A 195 -12.92 7.39 10.03
C ASN A 195 -14.20 7.58 10.86
N GLY A 196 -14.19 8.51 11.83
CA GLY A 196 -15.33 8.85 12.69
C GLY A 196 -15.59 7.85 13.82
N ILE A 197 -14.75 6.85 14.03
CA ILE A 197 -14.89 5.87 15.10
C ILE A 197 -14.18 6.38 16.35
N GLU A 198 -14.92 6.56 17.44
CA GLU A 198 -14.37 7.00 18.72
C GLU A 198 -13.92 5.82 19.58
N ARG A 199 -12.91 5.12 19.14
CA ARG A 199 -12.22 4.01 19.80
C ARG A 199 -10.76 4.04 19.42
N GLU A 200 -9.91 3.39 20.22
CA GLU A 200 -8.53 3.11 19.83
C GLU A 200 -8.52 2.11 18.68
N LEU A 201 -7.98 2.53 17.56
CA LEU A 201 -7.88 1.74 16.32
C LEU A 201 -6.43 1.32 16.04
N VAL A 202 -5.47 2.12 16.45
CA VAL A 202 -4.05 1.79 16.35
C VAL A 202 -3.54 1.59 17.76
N THR A 203 -3.21 0.34 18.11
CA THR A 203 -2.57 0.03 19.40
C THR A 203 -1.09 0.34 19.37
N PRO A 204 -0.41 0.56 20.51
CA PRO A 204 1.05 0.74 20.56
C PRO A 204 1.80 -0.41 19.86
N THR A 205 1.40 -1.66 20.09
CA THR A 205 1.99 -2.86 19.45
C THR A 205 1.82 -2.83 17.94
N GLY A 206 0.58 -2.63 17.45
CA GLY A 206 0.31 -2.57 16.01
C GLY A 206 1.00 -1.40 15.32
N GLY A 207 1.00 -0.22 15.97
CA GLY A 207 1.73 0.95 15.51
C GLY A 207 3.24 0.73 15.41
N ALA A 208 3.84 0.06 16.40
CA ALA A 208 5.26 -0.27 16.39
C ALA A 208 5.61 -1.27 15.29
N ILE A 209 4.80 -2.31 15.07
CA ILE A 209 4.96 -3.26 13.98
C ILE A 209 4.95 -2.52 12.63
N ALA A 210 3.90 -1.75 12.35
CA ALA A 210 3.76 -1.03 11.09
C ALA A 210 4.89 -0.03 10.86
N THR A 211 5.20 0.82 11.85
CA THR A 211 6.22 1.86 11.71
C THR A 211 7.65 1.33 11.65
N THR A 212 7.91 0.11 12.13
CA THR A 212 9.23 -0.51 12.07
C THR A 212 9.44 -1.27 10.78
N LEU A 213 8.49 -2.10 10.40
CA LEU A 213 8.65 -3.05 9.31
C LEU A 213 8.19 -2.52 7.95
N ALA A 214 7.24 -1.56 7.91
CA ALA A 214 6.78 -1.05 6.63
C ALA A 214 7.85 -0.20 5.93
N THR A 215 8.11 -0.56 4.67
CA THR A 215 8.98 0.17 3.75
C THR A 215 8.35 1.48 3.30
N GLY A 216 7.03 1.52 3.17
CA GLY A 216 6.26 2.69 2.76
C GLY A 216 4.80 2.61 3.20
N PHE A 217 4.14 3.79 3.22
CA PHE A 217 2.75 3.94 3.63
C PHE A 217 1.92 4.57 2.50
N GLY A 218 0.64 4.20 2.42
CA GLY A 218 -0.32 4.74 1.45
C GLY A 218 -0.96 3.66 0.59
N ALA A 219 -1.12 3.90 -0.72
CA ALA A 219 -1.70 2.93 -1.63
C ALA A 219 -0.80 1.69 -1.79
N PRO A 220 -1.37 0.50 -2.07
CA PRO A 220 -0.59 -0.70 -2.31
C PRO A 220 0.33 -0.53 -3.53
N PRO A 221 1.57 -1.06 -3.47
CA PRO A 221 2.45 -1.07 -4.62
C PRO A 221 1.87 -1.99 -5.72
N PRO A 222 2.29 -1.82 -6.99
CA PRO A 222 1.93 -2.76 -8.04
C PRO A 222 2.39 -4.17 -7.67
N MET A 223 1.42 -5.08 -7.52
CA MET A 223 1.70 -6.48 -7.16
C MET A 223 0.63 -7.41 -7.72
N THR A 224 1.02 -8.65 -8.02
CA THR A 224 0.08 -9.72 -8.31
C THR A 224 -0.22 -10.48 -7.05
N LEU A 225 -1.48 -10.48 -6.62
CA LEU A 225 -1.92 -11.14 -5.39
C LEU A 225 -1.81 -12.66 -5.51
N THR A 226 -1.29 -13.30 -4.47
CA THR A 226 -1.21 -14.76 -4.33
C THR A 226 -2.03 -15.29 -3.17
N ALA A 227 -2.18 -14.49 -2.09
CA ALA A 227 -3.02 -14.83 -0.95
C ALA A 227 -3.52 -13.56 -0.25
N ILE A 228 -4.62 -13.71 0.49
CA ILE A 228 -5.19 -12.67 1.34
C ILE A 228 -5.47 -13.31 2.70
N GLY A 229 -5.09 -12.64 3.78
CA GLY A 229 -5.46 -13.02 5.13
C GLY A 229 -6.25 -11.92 5.82
N GLN A 230 -7.22 -12.31 6.64
CA GLN A 230 -8.13 -11.42 7.37
C GLN A 230 -8.00 -11.67 8.88
N GLY A 231 -7.39 -10.71 9.59
CA GLY A 231 -7.26 -10.75 11.04
C GLY A 231 -8.32 -9.89 11.72
N ALA A 232 -9.14 -10.49 12.57
CA ALA A 232 -10.22 -9.83 13.28
C ALA A 232 -9.74 -9.17 14.56
N GLY A 233 -10.14 -7.93 14.80
CA GLY A 233 -10.04 -7.33 16.12
C GLY A 233 -11.17 -7.79 17.04
N HIS A 234 -10.95 -7.75 18.36
CA HIS A 234 -11.87 -8.25 19.39
C HIS A 234 -13.16 -7.42 19.52
N ARG A 235 -13.12 -6.15 19.13
CA ARG A 235 -14.22 -5.21 19.35
C ARG A 235 -15.16 -5.17 18.14
N ASP A 236 -16.47 -5.09 18.43
CA ASP A 236 -17.44 -4.74 17.40
C ASP A 236 -17.41 -3.24 17.09
N LEU A 237 -17.30 -2.93 15.82
CA LEU A 237 -17.27 -1.56 15.30
C LEU A 237 -18.42 -1.37 14.28
N PRO A 238 -18.78 -0.11 13.96
CA PRO A 238 -19.79 0.18 12.93
C PRO A 238 -19.44 -0.38 11.53
N ILE A 239 -18.17 -0.63 11.27
CA ILE A 239 -17.66 -1.31 10.08
C ILE A 239 -16.89 -2.56 10.50
N ALA A 240 -16.63 -3.48 9.56
CA ALA A 240 -15.91 -4.72 9.85
C ALA A 240 -14.53 -4.44 10.48
N ASN A 241 -14.36 -4.86 11.74
CA ASN A 241 -13.09 -4.70 12.46
C ASN A 241 -12.11 -5.77 12.01
N ILE A 242 -11.52 -5.57 10.84
CA ILE A 242 -10.65 -6.52 10.16
C ILE A 242 -9.44 -5.79 9.58
N LEU A 243 -8.25 -6.31 9.87
CA LEU A 243 -7.01 -6.03 9.15
C LEU A 243 -6.89 -7.04 8.01
N ARG A 244 -6.58 -6.57 6.80
CA ARG A 244 -6.35 -7.43 5.64
C ARG A 244 -4.86 -7.45 5.30
N LEU A 245 -4.27 -8.63 5.26
CA LEU A 245 -2.91 -8.85 4.77
C LEU A 245 -2.99 -9.34 3.33
N TRP A 246 -2.45 -8.58 2.39
CA TRP A 246 -2.36 -8.97 0.99
C TRP A 246 -0.95 -9.45 0.71
N LEU A 247 -0.81 -10.66 0.21
CA LEU A 247 0.47 -11.25 -0.18
C LEU A 247 0.54 -11.37 -1.70
N GLY A 248 1.71 -11.11 -2.24
CA GLY A 248 1.91 -11.23 -3.68
C GLY A 248 3.36 -11.05 -4.08
N HIS A 249 3.58 -11.07 -5.36
CA HIS A 249 4.87 -10.76 -5.95
C HIS A 249 4.83 -9.37 -6.57
N GLY A 250 5.91 -8.61 -6.40
CA GLY A 250 6.06 -7.33 -7.10
C GLY A 250 5.93 -7.60 -8.59
N SER A 251 4.89 -7.03 -9.19
CA SER A 251 4.87 -6.91 -10.63
C SER A 251 5.91 -5.85 -10.97
N ALA A 252 6.77 -6.12 -11.96
CA ALA A 252 7.40 -5.02 -12.67
C ALA A 252 6.28 -4.01 -12.99
N PRO A 253 6.49 -2.70 -12.87
CA PRO A 253 5.41 -1.72 -12.92
C PRO A 253 4.56 -1.95 -14.18
N ALA A 254 3.47 -2.69 -14.02
CA ALA A 254 2.43 -2.74 -15.01
C ALA A 254 1.81 -1.35 -14.96
N HIS A 255 1.95 -0.59 -16.02
CA HIS A 255 1.28 0.68 -16.19
C HIS A 255 -0.22 0.45 -16.03
N THR A 256 -0.76 0.78 -14.87
CA THR A 256 -2.18 0.76 -14.59
C THR A 256 -2.82 1.89 -15.40
N HIS A 257 -3.28 1.56 -16.59
CA HIS A 257 -4.20 2.42 -17.32
C HIS A 257 -5.55 2.34 -16.62
N HIS A 258 -5.88 3.35 -15.83
CA HIS A 258 -7.26 3.61 -15.49
C HIS A 258 -7.98 4.02 -16.78
N HIS A 259 -8.84 3.11 -17.29
CA HIS A 259 -9.71 3.39 -18.41
C HIS A 259 -10.73 4.46 -18.03
N VAL A 260 -10.48 5.67 -18.48
CA VAL A 260 -11.56 6.65 -18.66
C VAL A 260 -12.08 6.46 -20.08
N SER A 261 -13.37 6.14 -20.22
CA SER A 261 -14.06 6.06 -21.50
C SER A 261 -13.84 7.36 -22.29
N GLN A 262 -13.03 7.28 -23.34
CA GLN A 262 -12.91 8.39 -24.29
C GLN A 262 -14.06 8.30 -25.29
N THR A 263 -15.00 9.22 -25.19
CA THR A 263 -15.91 9.53 -26.29
C THR A 263 -15.10 10.20 -27.41
N LYS A 264 -15.28 9.69 -28.62
CA LYS A 264 -14.59 10.13 -29.84
C LYS A 264 -14.73 11.62 -30.06
N SER A 265 -13.61 12.33 -30.14
CA SER A 265 -13.47 13.53 -30.94
C SER A 265 -12.35 13.31 -31.95
N ALA A 266 -12.63 13.62 -33.20
CA ALA A 266 -11.77 13.36 -34.33
C ALA A 266 -10.55 14.30 -34.37
N ALA A 267 -9.44 13.73 -34.80
CA ALA A 267 -8.33 14.36 -35.53
C ALA A 267 -7.57 15.51 -34.86
N ALA A 268 -6.38 15.21 -34.36
CA ALA A 268 -5.23 16.09 -34.55
C ALA A 268 -3.99 15.22 -34.72
N ALA A 269 -3.45 15.24 -35.92
CA ALA A 269 -2.13 14.64 -36.22
C ALA A 269 -1.07 15.31 -35.37
N ALA A 270 -0.46 14.56 -34.47
CA ALA A 270 0.66 15.04 -33.67
C ALA A 270 1.92 15.06 -34.55
N HIS A 271 2.41 16.23 -34.86
CA HIS A 271 3.73 16.46 -35.44
C HIS A 271 4.79 15.95 -34.47
N HIS A 272 5.53 14.92 -34.90
CA HIS A 272 6.72 14.44 -34.22
C HIS A 272 7.86 15.43 -34.50
N SER A 273 8.27 16.19 -33.48
CA SER A 273 9.56 16.88 -33.50
C SER A 273 10.67 15.92 -33.07
N PRO A 274 11.86 15.94 -33.69
CA PRO A 274 12.93 14.99 -33.38
C PRO A 274 13.53 15.26 -32.00
N VAL A 275 13.68 14.20 -31.20
CA VAL A 275 14.33 14.20 -29.90
C VAL A 275 15.86 14.08 -30.11
N PRO A 276 16.69 14.76 -29.31
CA PRO A 276 18.16 14.63 -29.37
C PRO A 276 18.59 13.19 -29.03
N ARG A 277 19.54 12.69 -29.81
CA ARG A 277 20.16 11.38 -29.59
C ARG A 277 21.16 11.53 -28.45
N ASP A 278 21.08 10.65 -27.46
CA ASP A 278 22.26 10.23 -26.70
C ASP A 278 22.10 8.90 -26.00
N SER A 279 23.23 8.19 -25.95
CA SER A 279 23.61 6.97 -25.22
C SER A 279 22.90 5.65 -25.55
N ALA A 280 23.70 4.70 -25.95
CA ALA A 280 23.32 3.33 -26.32
C ALA A 280 22.82 2.55 -25.09
N GLY A 281 21.54 2.20 -25.06
CA GLY A 281 21.01 1.14 -24.22
C GLY A 281 20.07 1.52 -23.08
N GLU A 282 19.81 2.80 -22.82
CA GLU A 282 18.90 3.24 -21.76
C GLU A 282 17.58 3.83 -22.31
N PRO A 283 16.47 3.78 -21.54
CA PRO A 283 15.24 4.50 -21.85
C PRO A 283 15.51 6.00 -22.02
N ALA A 284 14.71 6.68 -22.86
CA ALA A 284 14.87 8.10 -23.06
C ALA A 284 14.43 8.90 -21.84
N ASP A 285 15.22 9.93 -21.47
CA ASP A 285 14.89 10.87 -20.40
C ASP A 285 14.21 12.12 -20.96
N GLU A 286 13.17 12.59 -20.30
CA GLU A 286 12.58 13.89 -20.56
C GLU A 286 12.22 14.63 -19.26
N ALA A 287 12.37 15.96 -19.29
CA ALA A 287 11.84 16.80 -18.22
C ALA A 287 10.33 16.97 -18.38
N VAL A 288 9.58 16.78 -17.30
CA VAL A 288 8.14 17.05 -17.23
C VAL A 288 7.83 18.02 -16.11
N ILE A 289 6.71 18.71 -16.22
CA ILE A 289 6.16 19.55 -15.18
C ILE A 289 4.90 18.87 -14.65
N GLU A 290 4.87 18.64 -13.33
CA GLU A 290 3.68 18.28 -12.59
C GLU A 290 3.01 19.55 -12.08
N LEU A 291 1.74 19.75 -12.44
CA LEU A 291 0.89 20.83 -11.96
C LEU A 291 -0.16 20.24 -11.04
N GLN A 292 -0.29 20.80 -9.85
CA GLN A 292 -1.29 20.35 -8.88
C GLN A 292 -2.16 21.49 -8.38
N THR A 293 -3.45 21.23 -8.28
CA THR A 293 -4.40 22.14 -7.61
C THR A 293 -5.49 21.37 -6.89
N GLN A 294 -6.11 22.00 -5.90
CA GLN A 294 -7.19 21.41 -5.11
C GLN A 294 -8.48 22.20 -5.31
N VAL A 295 -9.59 21.52 -5.52
CA VAL A 295 -10.91 22.10 -5.73
C VAL A 295 -11.96 21.34 -4.90
N ASP A 296 -12.90 22.07 -4.28
CA ASP A 296 -13.98 21.52 -3.45
C ASP A 296 -15.39 21.86 -3.95
N ASP A 297 -15.49 22.49 -5.12
CA ASP A 297 -16.73 23.02 -5.67
C ASP A 297 -16.89 22.77 -7.19
N MET A 298 -16.33 21.66 -7.69
CA MET A 298 -16.51 21.21 -9.07
C MET A 298 -17.47 20.01 -9.17
N THR A 299 -18.33 20.03 -10.17
CA THR A 299 -19.15 18.85 -10.50
C THR A 299 -18.33 17.79 -11.25
N PRO A 300 -18.67 16.49 -11.15
CA PRO A 300 -17.99 15.44 -11.92
C PRO A 300 -17.99 15.68 -13.44
N GLN A 301 -19.06 16.28 -13.98
CA GLN A 301 -19.15 16.64 -15.41
C GLN A 301 -18.12 17.71 -15.80
N ALA A 302 -17.95 18.73 -14.96
CA ALA A 302 -16.95 19.78 -15.19
C ALA A 302 -15.51 19.20 -15.14
N VAL A 303 -15.26 18.23 -14.28
CA VAL A 303 -13.95 17.52 -14.23
C VAL A 303 -13.70 16.76 -15.54
N GLY A 304 -14.70 16.06 -16.07
CA GLY A 304 -14.59 15.37 -17.38
C GLY A 304 -14.24 16.33 -18.49
N TYR A 305 -14.96 17.47 -18.58
CA TYR A 305 -14.67 18.51 -19.58
C TYR A 305 -13.26 19.11 -19.42
N LEU A 306 -12.83 19.36 -18.19
CA LEU A 306 -11.47 19.82 -17.88
C LEU A 306 -10.40 18.87 -18.44
N TYR A 307 -10.59 17.57 -18.31
CA TYR A 307 -9.65 16.57 -18.85
C TYR A 307 -9.52 16.69 -20.37
N GLU A 308 -10.64 16.78 -21.08
CA GLU A 308 -10.64 16.97 -22.55
C GLU A 308 -9.86 18.22 -22.94
N ARG A 309 -10.08 19.33 -22.24
CA ARG A 309 -9.43 20.63 -22.50
C ARG A 309 -7.91 20.56 -22.23
N LEU A 310 -7.49 19.87 -21.16
CA LEU A 310 -6.07 19.72 -20.81
C LEU A 310 -5.34 18.84 -21.81
N PHE A 311 -5.93 17.71 -22.23
CA PHE A 311 -5.34 16.89 -23.28
C PHE A 311 -5.26 17.62 -24.63
N ALA A 312 -6.26 18.42 -24.97
CA ALA A 312 -6.26 19.23 -26.19
C ALA A 312 -5.12 20.26 -26.25
N VAL A 313 -4.62 20.75 -25.10
CA VAL A 313 -3.46 21.67 -25.05
C VAL A 313 -2.13 20.96 -24.80
N GLY A 314 -2.12 19.61 -24.86
CA GLY A 314 -0.90 18.80 -24.84
C GLY A 314 -0.47 18.32 -23.46
N ALA A 315 -1.39 18.20 -22.49
CA ALA A 315 -1.11 17.45 -21.29
C ALA A 315 -0.74 16.00 -21.66
N LEU A 316 0.25 15.45 -20.98
CA LEU A 316 0.69 14.06 -21.15
C LEU A 316 -0.19 13.12 -20.35
N ASP A 317 -0.63 13.57 -19.17
CA ASP A 317 -1.54 12.86 -18.29
C ASP A 317 -2.31 13.82 -17.41
N VAL A 318 -3.54 13.42 -17.03
CA VAL A 318 -4.44 14.18 -16.15
C VAL A 318 -5.20 13.20 -15.27
N PHE A 319 -5.11 13.38 -13.95
CA PHE A 319 -5.84 12.54 -13.00
C PHE A 319 -6.24 13.30 -11.77
N ALA A 320 -7.20 12.77 -11.02
CA ALA A 320 -7.70 13.35 -9.80
C ALA A 320 -7.72 12.33 -8.65
N HIS A 321 -7.41 12.80 -7.45
CA HIS A 321 -7.56 12.05 -6.21
C HIS A 321 -8.57 12.75 -5.31
N SER A 322 -9.42 11.98 -4.64
CA SER A 322 -10.30 12.51 -3.59
C SER A 322 -9.46 12.90 -2.38
N VAL A 323 -9.68 14.13 -1.88
CA VAL A 323 -8.96 14.67 -0.71
C VAL A 323 -9.93 15.34 0.25
N GLY A 324 -9.61 15.28 1.54
CA GLY A 324 -10.25 16.12 2.55
C GLY A 324 -9.64 17.54 2.55
N MET A 325 -10.47 18.57 2.39
CA MET A 325 -10.03 19.95 2.41
C MET A 325 -10.42 20.65 3.72
N LYS A 326 -9.94 21.88 3.94
CA LYS A 326 -10.29 22.70 5.11
C LYS A 326 -11.80 22.76 5.31
N LYS A 327 -12.25 22.90 6.57
CA LYS A 327 -13.66 22.90 6.97
C LYS A 327 -14.40 21.59 6.66
N ASN A 328 -13.68 20.45 6.65
CA ASN A 328 -14.20 19.11 6.39
C ASN A 328 -14.94 18.95 5.04
N ARG A 329 -14.54 19.71 4.04
CA ARG A 329 -15.13 19.59 2.70
C ARG A 329 -14.44 18.48 1.92
N PRO A 330 -15.20 17.59 1.25
CA PRO A 330 -14.63 16.70 0.26
C PRO A 330 -14.17 17.53 -0.94
N GLY A 331 -13.04 17.20 -1.51
CA GLY A 331 -12.50 17.88 -2.68
C GLY A 331 -11.70 16.94 -3.55
N LEU A 332 -11.16 17.49 -4.63
CA LEU A 332 -10.29 16.80 -5.58
C LEU A 332 -8.93 17.46 -5.61
N LEU A 333 -7.88 16.66 -5.54
CA LEU A 333 -6.54 17.04 -5.97
C LEU A 333 -6.40 16.71 -7.45
N LEU A 334 -6.39 17.72 -8.29
CA LEU A 334 -6.15 17.61 -9.72
C LEU A 334 -4.66 17.63 -9.98
N THR A 335 -4.15 16.65 -10.74
CA THR A 335 -2.75 16.56 -11.14
C THR A 335 -2.67 16.51 -12.67
N VAL A 336 -1.82 17.34 -13.23
CA VAL A 336 -1.57 17.42 -14.68
C VAL A 336 -0.08 17.24 -14.93
N ILE A 337 0.27 16.27 -15.76
CA ILE A 337 1.65 16.08 -16.22
C ILE A 337 1.75 16.64 -17.64
N CYS A 338 2.70 17.53 -17.87
CA CYS A 338 2.92 18.12 -19.18
C CYS A 338 4.42 18.37 -19.44
N ARG A 339 4.77 18.57 -20.70
CA ARG A 339 6.11 19.04 -21.03
C ARG A 339 6.28 20.51 -20.60
N PRO A 340 7.53 20.96 -20.33
CA PRO A 340 7.79 22.34 -19.93
C PRO A 340 7.15 23.39 -20.87
N GLN A 341 7.15 23.10 -22.17
CA GLN A 341 6.59 23.99 -23.21
C GLN A 341 5.06 24.16 -23.11
N GLN A 342 4.33 23.12 -22.69
CA GLN A 342 2.86 23.13 -22.53
C GLN A 342 2.42 23.63 -21.15
N SER A 343 3.32 23.75 -20.20
CA SER A 343 3.00 24.08 -18.80
C SER A 343 2.21 25.40 -18.67
N ARG A 344 2.53 26.40 -19.48
CA ARG A 344 1.81 27.68 -19.49
C ARG A 344 0.38 27.52 -19.96
N GLN A 345 0.16 26.72 -21.01
CA GLN A 345 -1.18 26.48 -21.56
C GLN A 345 -2.04 25.63 -20.60
N CYS A 346 -1.46 24.58 -20.03
CA CYS A 346 -2.15 23.77 -19.04
C CYS A 346 -2.55 24.59 -17.80
N ARG A 347 -1.69 25.46 -17.28
CA ARG A 347 -2.03 26.38 -16.17
C ARG A 347 -3.18 27.33 -16.56
N ARG A 348 -3.17 27.84 -17.79
CA ARG A 348 -4.25 28.71 -18.26
C ARG A 348 -5.58 27.97 -18.28
N VAL A 349 -5.62 26.74 -18.78
CA VAL A 349 -6.83 25.90 -18.77
C VAL A 349 -7.29 25.62 -17.33
N LEU A 350 -6.38 25.25 -16.43
CA LEU A 350 -6.73 25.04 -15.02
C LEU A 350 -7.38 26.29 -14.40
N PHE A 351 -6.84 27.49 -14.61
CA PHE A 351 -7.43 28.71 -14.09
C PHE A 351 -8.74 29.12 -14.77
N GLN A 352 -8.97 28.73 -16.02
CA GLN A 352 -10.19 29.03 -16.75
C GLN A 352 -11.35 28.09 -16.45
N GLU A 353 -11.04 26.81 -16.25
CA GLU A 353 -12.05 25.75 -16.15
C GLU A 353 -12.25 25.23 -14.73
N THR A 354 -11.52 25.80 -13.75
CA THR A 354 -11.67 25.42 -12.33
C THR A 354 -11.79 26.67 -11.46
N PRO A 355 -12.39 26.56 -10.26
CA PRO A 355 -12.46 27.65 -9.29
C PRO A 355 -11.14 27.87 -8.54
N THR A 356 -10.06 27.17 -8.88
CA THR A 356 -8.80 27.26 -8.15
C THR A 356 -8.21 28.67 -8.18
N LEU A 357 -7.64 29.06 -7.04
CA LEU A 357 -6.89 30.31 -6.90
C LEU A 357 -5.37 30.13 -6.96
N GLY A 358 -4.89 28.89 -7.02
CA GLY A 358 -3.47 28.60 -7.01
C GLY A 358 -3.11 27.22 -7.55
N ILE A 359 -1.99 27.15 -8.27
CA ILE A 359 -1.45 25.93 -8.85
C ILE A 359 -0.01 25.74 -8.35
N ARG A 360 0.27 24.58 -7.77
CA ARG A 360 1.63 24.16 -7.46
C ARG A 360 2.27 23.57 -8.70
N SER A 361 3.59 23.75 -8.84
CA SER A 361 4.32 23.26 -10.00
C SER A 361 5.66 22.68 -9.56
N THR A 362 5.92 21.45 -9.95
CA THR A 362 7.18 20.74 -9.68
C THR A 362 7.77 20.23 -10.97
N GLN A 363 9.05 20.44 -11.20
CA GLN A 363 9.76 19.84 -12.32
C GLN A 363 10.28 18.48 -11.92
N GLN A 364 10.07 17.49 -12.79
CA GLN A 364 10.48 16.10 -12.58
C GLN A 364 11.22 15.61 -13.83
N GLN A 365 12.05 14.58 -13.65
CA GLN A 365 12.61 13.80 -14.74
C GLN A 365 11.83 12.51 -14.87
N ARG A 366 11.49 12.14 -16.10
CA ARG A 366 10.79 10.90 -16.37
C ARG A 366 11.56 10.11 -17.43
N GLN A 367 11.70 8.81 -17.20
CA GLN A 367 12.19 7.87 -18.21
C GLN A 367 11.01 7.27 -18.96
N TYR A 368 11.11 7.11 -20.26
CA TYR A 368 10.06 6.51 -21.07
C TYR A 368 10.62 5.63 -22.18
N LEU A 369 9.85 4.62 -22.54
CA LEU A 369 10.16 3.73 -23.67
C LEU A 369 9.71 4.37 -24.98
N TYR A 370 10.49 4.13 -26.02
CA TYR A 370 10.06 4.45 -27.37
C TYR A 370 8.79 3.68 -27.73
N ARG A 371 7.79 4.38 -28.25
CA ARG A 371 6.48 3.80 -28.58
C ARG A 371 6.18 3.99 -30.05
N GLU A 372 5.70 2.94 -30.69
CA GLU A 372 5.17 2.95 -32.04
C GLU A 372 3.86 2.19 -32.10
N GLN A 373 3.03 2.52 -33.09
CA GLN A 373 1.81 1.78 -33.38
C GLN A 373 1.98 1.09 -34.73
N VAL A 374 1.70 -0.20 -34.77
CA VAL A 374 1.82 -1.03 -35.95
C VAL A 374 0.49 -1.74 -36.19
N PRO A 375 -0.10 -1.66 -37.38
CA PRO A 375 -1.28 -2.41 -37.74
C PRO A 375 -0.92 -3.90 -37.88
N VAL A 376 -1.71 -4.76 -37.28
CA VAL A 376 -1.58 -6.22 -37.37
C VAL A 376 -2.89 -6.80 -37.88
N ASP A 377 -2.79 -7.62 -38.93
CA ASP A 377 -3.94 -8.32 -39.46
C ASP A 377 -4.21 -9.59 -38.63
N THR A 378 -5.43 -9.67 -38.11
CA THR A 378 -5.89 -10.79 -37.30
C THR A 378 -7.09 -11.47 -37.95
N PRO A 379 -7.48 -12.68 -37.55
CA PRO A 379 -8.70 -13.33 -38.02
C PRO A 379 -9.98 -12.53 -37.72
N TYR A 380 -9.89 -11.52 -36.85
CA TYR A 380 -11.02 -10.69 -36.45
C TYR A 380 -11.02 -9.32 -37.12
N GLY A 381 -9.99 -9.00 -37.91
CA GLY A 381 -9.81 -7.71 -38.58
C GLY A 381 -8.46 -7.06 -38.24
N ASN A 382 -8.22 -5.88 -38.80
CA ASN A 382 -7.01 -5.11 -38.55
C ASN A 382 -7.09 -4.42 -37.17
N ILE A 383 -6.05 -4.63 -36.36
CA ILE A 383 -5.93 -4.12 -34.99
C ILE A 383 -4.58 -3.41 -34.84
N GLN A 384 -4.60 -2.17 -34.33
CA GLN A 384 -3.39 -1.44 -34.02
C GLN A 384 -2.74 -2.02 -32.76
N ILE A 385 -1.45 -2.33 -32.85
CA ILE A 385 -0.64 -2.81 -31.72
C ILE A 385 0.31 -1.71 -31.28
N LYS A 386 0.21 -1.29 -30.02
CA LYS A 386 1.21 -0.45 -29.38
C LYS A 386 2.43 -1.28 -29.03
N ILE A 387 3.59 -0.92 -29.56
CA ILE A 387 4.88 -1.56 -29.28
C ILE A 387 5.71 -0.61 -28.45
N ALA A 388 6.32 -1.12 -27.39
CA ALA A 388 7.29 -0.40 -26.59
C ALA A 388 8.67 -1.06 -26.72
N ARG A 389 9.70 -0.23 -26.94
CA ARG A 389 11.10 -0.62 -27.09
C ARG A 389 11.98 0.31 -26.27
N VAL A 390 13.17 -0.13 -25.83
CA VAL A 390 14.15 0.77 -25.19
C VAL A 390 14.62 1.85 -26.18
N ARG A 391 14.78 1.46 -27.45
CA ARG A 391 15.24 2.34 -28.55
C ARG A 391 14.52 1.99 -29.85
N PRO A 392 14.46 2.93 -30.83
CA PRO A 392 13.94 2.64 -32.16
C PRO A 392 14.66 1.43 -32.77
N GLY A 393 13.88 0.45 -33.28
CA GLY A 393 14.42 -0.77 -33.89
C GLY A 393 15.05 -1.78 -32.93
N GLY A 394 15.03 -1.53 -31.62
CA GLY A 394 15.48 -2.46 -30.60
C GLY A 394 14.49 -3.61 -30.33
N ALA A 395 14.85 -4.52 -29.41
CA ALA A 395 13.96 -5.61 -29.01
C ALA A 395 12.63 -5.06 -28.45
N ILE A 396 11.54 -5.74 -28.75
CA ILE A 396 10.22 -5.42 -28.24
C ILE A 396 10.19 -5.80 -26.76
N LEU A 397 9.89 -4.84 -25.90
CA LEU A 397 9.68 -5.07 -24.46
C LEU A 397 8.22 -5.28 -24.12
N ASN A 398 7.33 -4.65 -24.88
CA ASN A 398 5.91 -4.71 -24.58
C ASN A 398 5.06 -4.59 -25.85
N LEU A 399 3.95 -5.35 -25.87
CA LEU A 399 2.97 -5.39 -26.96
C LEU A 399 1.57 -5.22 -26.39
N HIS A 400 0.83 -4.22 -26.84
CA HIS A 400 -0.54 -3.99 -26.41
C HIS A 400 -1.47 -3.70 -27.60
N PRO A 401 -2.44 -4.59 -27.88
CA PRO A 401 -3.52 -4.28 -28.83
C PRO A 401 -4.35 -3.08 -28.37
N GLU A 402 -4.71 -2.21 -29.30
CA GLU A 402 -5.62 -1.09 -29.02
C GLU A 402 -6.99 -1.59 -28.59
N TYR A 403 -7.46 -1.08 -27.46
CA TYR A 403 -8.73 -1.52 -26.87
C TYR A 403 -9.92 -1.29 -27.82
N GLU A 404 -10.00 -0.09 -28.42
CA GLU A 404 -11.12 0.29 -29.30
C GLU A 404 -11.18 -0.59 -30.55
N ASP A 405 -10.02 -0.95 -31.12
CA ASP A 405 -9.99 -1.84 -32.27
C ASP A 405 -10.43 -3.26 -31.88
N CYS A 406 -9.94 -3.78 -30.75
CA CYS A 406 -10.39 -5.06 -30.22
C CYS A 406 -11.89 -5.06 -29.90
N ALA A 407 -12.41 -4.00 -29.31
CA ALA A 407 -13.81 -3.86 -28.97
C ALA A 407 -14.69 -3.73 -30.22
N ARG A 408 -14.23 -2.99 -31.24
CA ARG A 408 -14.89 -2.90 -32.56
C ARG A 408 -14.96 -4.27 -33.22
N CYS A 409 -13.82 -4.95 -33.36
CA CYS A 409 -13.74 -6.28 -33.98
C CYS A 409 -14.58 -7.32 -33.23
N ALA A 410 -14.58 -7.29 -31.88
CA ALA A 410 -15.40 -8.19 -31.08
C ALA A 410 -16.91 -8.01 -31.36
N ARG A 411 -17.37 -6.77 -31.46
CA ARG A 411 -18.77 -6.44 -31.78
C ARG A 411 -19.14 -6.85 -33.21
N GLU A 412 -18.27 -6.57 -34.19
CA GLU A 412 -18.49 -6.90 -35.58
C GLU A 412 -18.54 -8.40 -35.85
N GLN A 413 -17.70 -9.16 -35.12
CA GLN A 413 -17.62 -10.61 -35.29
C GLN A 413 -18.50 -11.41 -34.32
N GLY A 414 -19.15 -10.74 -33.36
CA GLY A 414 -19.99 -11.40 -32.36
C GLY A 414 -19.23 -12.35 -31.42
N VAL A 415 -17.94 -12.08 -31.18
CA VAL A 415 -17.09 -12.90 -30.31
C VAL A 415 -16.67 -12.16 -29.05
N PRO A 416 -16.27 -12.86 -27.96
CA PRO A 416 -15.80 -12.21 -26.76
C PRO A 416 -14.57 -11.33 -27.00
N TRP A 417 -14.55 -10.13 -26.41
CA TRP A 417 -13.42 -9.17 -26.51
C TRP A 417 -12.08 -9.83 -26.15
N LYS A 418 -12.05 -10.66 -25.09
CA LYS A 418 -10.85 -11.37 -24.64
C LYS A 418 -10.26 -12.28 -25.71
N GLN A 419 -11.10 -12.92 -26.51
CA GLN A 419 -10.68 -13.79 -27.62
C GLN A 419 -9.99 -12.97 -28.72
N VAL A 420 -10.55 -11.83 -29.09
CA VAL A 420 -9.95 -10.90 -30.06
C VAL A 420 -8.61 -10.38 -29.55
N TYR A 421 -8.56 -9.94 -28.29
CA TYR A 421 -7.35 -9.42 -27.66
C TYR A 421 -6.21 -10.45 -27.64
N GLN A 422 -6.48 -11.67 -27.22
CA GLN A 422 -5.49 -12.76 -27.20
C GLN A 422 -5.03 -13.13 -28.61
N GLY A 423 -5.96 -13.19 -29.58
CA GLY A 423 -5.65 -13.43 -30.99
C GLY A 423 -4.74 -12.33 -31.56
N ALA A 424 -5.01 -11.08 -31.22
CA ALA A 424 -4.18 -9.94 -31.65
C ALA A 424 -2.75 -10.01 -31.08
N ILE A 425 -2.58 -10.36 -29.80
CA ILE A 425 -1.24 -10.57 -29.21
C ILE A 425 -0.50 -11.70 -29.94
N THR A 426 -1.16 -12.85 -30.13
CA THR A 426 -0.54 -14.01 -30.81
C THR A 426 -0.07 -13.64 -32.21
N GLN A 427 -0.91 -12.95 -32.99
CA GLN A 427 -0.55 -12.50 -34.32
C GLN A 427 0.57 -11.46 -34.32
N ALA A 428 0.54 -10.53 -33.37
CA ALA A 428 1.60 -9.52 -33.23
C ALA A 428 2.97 -10.17 -32.91
N VAL A 429 3.01 -11.16 -32.02
CA VAL A 429 4.25 -11.90 -31.73
C VAL A 429 4.76 -12.63 -32.97
N ASN A 430 3.86 -13.26 -33.76
CA ASN A 430 4.25 -14.00 -34.96
C ASN A 430 4.72 -13.09 -36.11
N GLN A 431 4.21 -11.86 -36.22
CA GLN A 431 4.53 -10.94 -37.32
C GLN A 431 5.69 -9.97 -37.01
N LEU A 432 5.91 -9.69 -35.73
CA LEU A 432 6.81 -8.63 -35.27
C LEU A 432 7.96 -9.12 -34.38
N GLY A 433 7.88 -10.40 -33.94
CA GLY A 433 8.83 -11.05 -33.00
C GLY A 433 10.02 -11.77 -33.61
#